data_b9af0108fc70cfae7d165cc39f6f94f0
#
_entry.id   b9af0108fc70cfae7d165cc39f6f94f0
#
_cell.length_a   1.000
_cell.length_b   1.000
_cell.length_c   1.000
_cell.angle_alpha   90.00
_cell.angle_beta   90.00
_cell.angle_gamma   90.00
#
_symmetry.space_group_name_H-M   'P 1'
#
loop_
_entity.id
_entity.type
_entity.pdbx_description
1 polymer ?
#
loop_
_entity_poly.entity_id
_entity_poly.type
_entity_poly.pdbx_seq_one_letter_code
_entity_poly.pdbx_strand_id
1 'polypeptide(L)'
;MTGDQRARLLGDGRAAFDRGDYFAAHELWEEVWREAEGPERRWLQGLIQVAAGLHQLARSRPAPAARLVTRALVKLADAPELVGGVVEVAAIRREAARASTGASAP
;
A
#
# COMPACT_ATOMS: atom_id res chain seq x y z
N MET A 1 -8.58 -3.65 -18.73
CA MET A 1 -7.72 -2.50 -18.42
C MET A 1 -6.48 -2.53 -19.31
N THR A 2 -6.14 -1.41 -19.94
CA THR A 2 -4.94 -1.30 -20.75
C THR A 2 -3.71 -1.09 -19.84
N GLY A 3 -2.50 -1.30 -20.41
CA GLY A 3 -1.26 -1.02 -19.69
C GLY A 3 -1.14 0.44 -19.27
N ASP A 4 -1.62 1.37 -20.11
CA ASP A 4 -1.60 2.80 -19.80
C ASP A 4 -2.55 3.16 -18.66
N GLN A 5 -3.75 2.59 -18.66
CA GLN A 5 -4.72 2.78 -17.57
C GLN A 5 -4.16 2.25 -16.25
N ARG A 6 -3.55 1.07 -16.32
CA ARG A 6 -2.94 0.44 -15.16
C ARG A 6 -1.83 1.28 -14.57
N ALA A 7 -0.91 1.75 -15.42
CA ALA A 7 0.20 2.60 -14.97
C ALA A 7 -0.31 3.91 -14.37
N ARG A 8 -1.36 4.49 -14.97
CA ARG A 8 -1.96 5.72 -14.45
C ARG A 8 -2.57 5.52 -13.06
N LEU A 9 -3.33 4.45 -12.89
CA LEU A 9 -3.95 4.15 -11.58
C LEU A 9 -2.89 3.88 -10.51
N LEU A 10 -1.82 3.16 -10.85
CA LEU A 10 -0.71 2.92 -9.93
C LEU A 10 -0.02 4.23 -9.55
N GLY A 11 0.24 5.09 -10.52
CA GLY A 11 0.88 6.38 -10.29
C GLY A 11 0.01 7.36 -9.51
N ASP A 12 -1.27 7.42 -9.83
CA ASP A 12 -2.23 8.26 -9.10
C ASP A 12 -2.38 7.79 -7.65
N GLY A 13 -2.37 6.47 -7.45
CA GLY A 13 -2.40 5.91 -6.09
C GLY A 13 -1.14 6.28 -5.30
N ARG A 14 0.03 6.23 -5.94
CA ARG A 14 1.28 6.65 -5.31
C ARG A 14 1.26 8.13 -4.96
N ALA A 15 0.75 8.99 -5.85
CA ALA A 15 0.63 10.41 -5.58
C ALA A 15 -0.33 10.68 -4.40
N ALA A 16 -1.45 9.97 -4.36
CA ALA A 16 -2.39 10.06 -3.23
C ALA A 16 -1.71 9.63 -1.92
N PHE A 17 -0.97 8.54 -1.96
CA PHE A 17 -0.22 8.04 -0.82
C PHE A 17 0.77 9.09 -0.30
N ASP A 18 1.51 9.71 -1.21
CA ASP A 18 2.53 10.70 -0.87
C ASP A 18 1.95 11.95 -0.21
N ARG A 19 0.72 12.33 -0.56
CA ARG A 19 0.06 13.49 0.08
C ARG A 19 -0.75 13.13 1.31
N GLY A 20 -0.66 11.87 1.76
CA GLY A 20 -1.35 11.40 2.95
C GLY A 20 -2.81 11.02 2.74
N ASP A 21 -3.28 10.98 1.49
CA ASP A 21 -4.63 10.54 1.17
C ASP A 21 -4.63 9.03 0.97
N TYR A 22 -4.51 8.31 2.09
CA TYR A 22 -4.36 6.85 2.08
C TYR A 22 -5.63 6.13 1.62
N PHE A 23 -6.79 6.71 1.87
CA PHE A 23 -8.04 6.13 1.39
C PHE A 23 -8.10 6.17 -0.13
N ALA A 24 -7.74 7.28 -0.76
CA ALA A 24 -7.70 7.38 -2.21
C ALA A 24 -6.67 6.42 -2.81
N ALA A 25 -5.49 6.31 -2.20
CA ALA A 25 -4.47 5.36 -2.64
C ALA A 25 -5.00 3.92 -2.63
N HIS A 26 -5.66 3.53 -1.54
CA HIS A 26 -6.29 2.22 -1.39
C HIS A 26 -7.29 1.96 -2.53
N GLU A 27 -8.18 2.91 -2.80
CA GLU A 27 -9.20 2.77 -3.83
C GLU A 27 -8.59 2.60 -5.23
N LEU A 28 -7.61 3.43 -5.55
CA LEU A 28 -6.96 3.41 -6.87
C LEU A 28 -6.19 2.10 -7.10
N TRP A 29 -5.43 1.65 -6.11
CA TRP A 29 -4.67 0.40 -6.21
C TRP A 29 -5.59 -0.82 -6.22
N GLU A 30 -6.73 -0.76 -5.55
CA GLU A 30 -7.70 -1.86 -5.55
C GLU A 30 -8.27 -2.09 -6.95
N GLU A 31 -8.48 -1.05 -7.75
CA GLU A 31 -8.92 -1.21 -9.13
C GLU A 31 -7.93 -2.06 -9.94
N VAL A 32 -6.63 -1.81 -9.76
CA VAL A 32 -5.60 -2.61 -10.43
C VAL A 32 -5.58 -4.03 -9.88
N TRP A 33 -5.69 -4.18 -8.57
CA TRP A 33 -5.67 -5.47 -7.90
C TRP A 33 -6.78 -6.40 -8.39
N ARG A 34 -7.96 -5.88 -8.67
CA ARG A 34 -9.09 -6.69 -9.14
C ARG A 34 -8.79 -7.44 -10.43
N GLU A 35 -7.92 -6.91 -11.27
CA GLU A 35 -7.55 -7.54 -12.55
C GLU A 35 -6.16 -8.17 -12.52
N ALA A 36 -5.42 -8.03 -11.43
CA ALA A 36 -4.07 -8.56 -11.33
C ALA A 36 -4.09 -10.07 -11.07
N GLU A 37 -3.02 -10.72 -11.53
CA GLU A 37 -2.84 -12.17 -11.39
C GLU A 37 -1.43 -12.48 -10.89
N GLY A 38 -1.23 -13.71 -10.43
CA GLY A 38 0.08 -14.19 -10.02
C GLY A 38 0.64 -13.43 -8.82
N PRO A 39 1.99 -13.39 -8.69
CA PRO A 39 2.63 -12.73 -7.56
C PRO A 39 2.31 -11.26 -7.44
N GLU A 40 2.09 -10.58 -8.54
CA GLU A 40 1.77 -9.15 -8.55
C GLU A 40 0.48 -8.85 -7.79
N ARG A 41 -0.51 -9.74 -7.87
CA ARG A 41 -1.75 -9.58 -7.11
C ARG A 41 -1.48 -9.52 -5.61
N ARG A 42 -0.57 -10.36 -5.12
CA ARG A 42 -0.16 -10.36 -3.71
C ARG A 42 0.56 -9.07 -3.33
N TRP A 43 1.47 -8.60 -4.18
CA TRP A 43 2.20 -7.35 -3.92
C TRP A 43 1.27 -6.15 -3.89
N LEU A 44 0.33 -6.08 -4.82
CA LEU A 44 -0.69 -5.02 -4.84
C LEU A 44 -1.52 -5.06 -3.57
N GLN A 45 -1.91 -6.25 -3.11
CA GLN A 45 -2.63 -6.38 -1.85
C GLN A 45 -1.81 -5.87 -0.68
N GLY A 46 -0.50 -6.09 -0.68
CA GLY A 46 0.40 -5.54 0.32
C GLY A 46 0.40 -4.01 0.33
N LEU A 47 0.50 -3.39 -0.85
CA LEU A 47 0.43 -1.93 -0.98
C LEU A 47 -0.91 -1.39 -0.45
N ILE A 48 -2.01 -2.04 -0.82
CA ILE A 48 -3.37 -1.68 -0.37
C ILE A 48 -3.46 -1.76 1.15
N GLN A 49 -2.90 -2.80 1.75
CA GLN A 49 -2.94 -2.98 3.20
C GLN A 49 -2.10 -1.96 3.95
N VAL A 50 -0.96 -1.51 3.38
CA VAL A 50 -0.20 -0.41 3.97
C VAL A 50 -1.04 0.86 3.97
N ALA A 51 -1.66 1.19 2.84
CA ALA A 51 -2.52 2.37 2.75
C ALA A 51 -3.68 2.29 3.74
N ALA A 52 -4.35 1.14 3.82
CA ALA A 52 -5.44 0.93 4.78
C ALA A 52 -4.95 1.06 6.22
N GLY A 53 -3.77 0.53 6.52
CA GLY A 53 -3.18 0.64 7.86
C GLY A 53 -2.87 2.07 8.25
N LEU A 54 -2.26 2.83 7.35
CA LEU A 54 -1.97 4.25 7.60
C LEU A 54 -3.24 5.08 7.71
N HIS A 55 -4.28 4.72 6.97
CA HIS A 55 -5.60 5.34 7.12
C HIS A 55 -6.16 5.11 8.52
N GLN A 56 -6.05 3.89 9.05
CA GLN A 56 -6.46 3.58 10.41
C GLN A 56 -5.66 4.36 11.45
N LEU A 57 -4.34 4.47 11.24
CA LEU A 57 -3.48 5.26 12.12
C LEU A 57 -3.92 6.73 12.15
N ALA A 58 -4.22 7.30 10.98
CA ALA A 58 -4.71 8.68 10.87
C ALA A 58 -6.04 8.89 11.60
N ARG A 59 -6.81 7.82 11.79
CA ARG A 59 -8.07 7.84 12.55
C ARG A 59 -7.87 7.46 14.01
N SER A 60 -6.64 7.49 14.49
CA SER A 60 -6.28 7.17 15.87
C SER A 60 -6.62 5.72 16.26
N ARG A 61 -6.42 4.79 15.32
CA ARG A 61 -6.64 3.36 15.54
C ARG A 61 -5.34 2.58 15.36
N PRO A 62 -4.39 2.69 16.30
CA PRO A 62 -3.06 2.10 16.12
C PRO A 62 -3.05 0.58 16.09
N ALA A 63 -3.92 -0.11 16.82
CA ALA A 63 -3.90 -1.58 16.84
C ALA A 63 -4.35 -2.19 15.51
N PRO A 64 -5.49 -1.78 14.90
CA PRO A 64 -5.82 -2.22 13.55
C PRO A 64 -4.76 -1.84 12.52
N ALA A 65 -4.17 -0.65 12.65
CA ALA A 65 -3.12 -0.18 11.75
C ALA A 65 -1.92 -1.13 11.77
N ALA A 66 -1.46 -1.50 12.95
CA ALA A 66 -0.31 -2.40 13.11
C ALA A 66 -0.60 -3.78 12.51
N ARG A 67 -1.80 -4.30 12.70
CA ARG A 67 -2.19 -5.61 12.15
C ARG A 67 -2.16 -5.60 10.61
N LEU A 68 -2.71 -4.56 10.00
CA LEU A 68 -2.73 -4.41 8.55
C LEU A 68 -1.31 -4.29 7.98
N VAL A 69 -0.49 -3.46 8.61
CA VAL A 69 0.89 -3.25 8.15
C VAL A 69 1.72 -4.52 8.30
N THR A 70 1.55 -5.26 9.40
CA THR A 70 2.26 -6.53 9.59
C THR A 70 1.95 -7.52 8.47
N ARG A 71 0.66 -7.66 8.11
CA ARG A 71 0.25 -8.51 6.98
C ARG A 71 0.81 -8.02 5.65
N ALA A 72 0.82 -6.70 5.46
CA ALA A 72 1.32 -6.09 4.25
C ALA A 72 2.82 -6.38 4.05
N LEU A 73 3.61 -6.22 5.09
CA LEU A 73 5.05 -6.42 5.00
C LEU A 73 5.41 -7.86 4.65
N VAL A 74 4.63 -8.84 5.11
CA VAL A 74 4.81 -10.23 4.71
C VAL A 74 4.58 -10.40 3.21
N LYS A 75 3.52 -9.78 2.68
CA LYS A 75 3.20 -9.85 1.25
C LYS A 75 4.23 -9.14 0.37
N LEU A 76 4.87 -8.12 0.90
CA LEU A 76 5.86 -7.32 0.17
C LEU A 76 7.29 -7.84 0.31
N ALA A 77 7.51 -8.90 1.10
CA ALA A 77 8.85 -9.39 1.41
C ALA A 77 9.68 -9.74 0.16
N ASP A 78 9.04 -10.29 -0.86
CA ASP A 78 9.68 -10.68 -2.12
C ASP A 78 9.29 -9.78 -3.30
N ALA A 79 8.74 -8.60 -3.02
CA ALA A 79 8.31 -7.69 -4.07
C ALA A 79 9.51 -7.10 -4.82
N PRO A 80 9.34 -6.80 -6.12
CA PRO A 80 10.37 -6.10 -6.87
C PRO A 80 10.54 -4.68 -6.36
N GLU A 81 11.59 -4.02 -6.81
CA GLU A 81 11.83 -2.62 -6.46
C GLU A 81 10.63 -1.73 -6.82
N LEU A 82 10.05 -1.97 -7.99
CA LEU A 82 8.88 -1.23 -8.48
C LEU A 82 7.74 -2.21 -8.76
N VAL A 83 6.67 -2.14 -8.00
CA VAL A 83 5.47 -2.94 -8.28
C VAL A 83 4.78 -2.34 -9.50
N GLY A 84 4.48 -3.21 -10.49
CA GLY A 84 3.90 -2.77 -11.75
C GLY A 84 4.79 -1.82 -12.53
N GLY A 85 6.08 -1.74 -12.22
CA GLY A 85 7.00 -0.81 -12.84
C GLY A 85 6.82 0.65 -12.41
N VAL A 86 5.98 0.92 -11.42
CA VAL A 86 5.57 2.29 -11.06
C VAL A 86 5.76 2.61 -9.58
N VAL A 87 5.33 1.72 -8.67
CA VAL A 87 5.28 2.01 -7.25
C VAL A 87 6.53 1.51 -6.55
N GLU A 88 7.35 2.43 -6.06
CA GLU A 88 8.58 2.11 -5.33
C GLU A 88 8.24 1.51 -3.96
N VAL A 89 8.57 0.25 -3.78
CA VAL A 89 8.24 -0.49 -2.56
C VAL A 89 8.98 0.04 -1.34
N ALA A 90 10.24 0.47 -1.52
CA ALA A 90 11.03 1.01 -0.40
C ALA A 90 10.36 2.22 0.25
N ALA A 91 9.78 3.11 -0.54
CA ALA A 91 9.07 4.28 -0.03
C ALA A 91 7.82 3.88 0.76
N ILE A 92 7.10 2.88 0.26
CA ILE A 92 5.91 2.36 0.95
C ILE A 92 6.29 1.74 2.28
N ARG A 93 7.39 0.98 2.31
CA ARG A 93 7.90 0.37 3.56
C ARG A 93 8.32 1.42 4.58
N ARG A 94 8.93 2.51 4.15
CA ARG A 94 9.33 3.60 5.05
C ARG A 94 8.11 4.19 5.76
N GLU A 95 7.04 4.46 4.99
CA GLU A 95 5.80 4.98 5.59
C GLU A 95 5.12 3.94 6.47
N ALA A 96 5.15 2.66 6.07
CA ALA A 96 4.58 1.57 6.85
C ALA A 96 5.19 1.48 8.25
N ALA A 97 6.47 1.79 8.39
CA ALA A 97 7.15 1.76 9.69
C ALA A 97 6.51 2.69 10.72
N ARG A 98 5.89 3.78 10.28
CA ARG A 98 5.18 4.71 11.18
C ARG A 98 4.03 4.01 11.91
N ALA A 99 3.25 3.20 11.19
CA ALA A 99 2.13 2.48 11.80
C ALA A 99 2.61 1.40 12.75
N SER A 100 3.67 0.70 12.38
CA SER A 100 4.27 -0.34 13.22
C SER A 100 4.83 0.24 14.51
N THR A 101 5.60 1.34 14.40
CA THR A 101 6.20 2.03 15.54
C THR A 101 5.15 2.68 16.43
N GLY A 102 4.16 3.35 15.79
CA GLY A 102 3.10 4.05 16.52
C GLY A 102 2.25 3.11 17.36
N ALA A 103 2.06 1.87 16.93
CA ALA A 103 1.30 0.88 17.67
C ALA A 103 2.00 0.43 18.95
N SER A 104 3.32 0.52 19.02
CA SER A 104 4.10 0.14 20.18
C SER A 104 4.43 1.33 21.09
N ALA A 105 4.11 2.54 20.69
CA ALA A 105 4.38 3.73 21.50
C ALA A 105 3.48 3.73 22.73
N PRO A 106 4.00 4.14 23.87
CA PRO A 106 3.21 4.27 25.10
C PRO A 106 2.11 5.31 24.95
#